data_15f751fe4be17275b335dd722a6a75db
#
_entry.id   15f751fe4be17275b335dd722a6a75db
#
_cell.length_a   1.000
_cell.length_b   1.000
_cell.length_c   1.000
_cell.angle_alpha   90.00
_cell.angle_beta   90.00
_cell.angle_gamma   90.00
#
_symmetry.space_group_name_H-M   'P 1'
#
loop_
_entity.id
_entity.type
_entity.pdbx_description
1 polymer ?
#
loop_
_entity_poly.entity_id
_entity_poly.type
_entity_poly.pdbx_seq_one_letter_code
_entity_poly.pdbx_strand_id
1 'polypeptide(L)'
;NEAVEIVGEEGSWYKINYKNSTGYVHSDYIQVGTGGVSNGNLSGGTTSVSGAISNSEAYNIVFNAMKEQVGAPYVWGGSGEYLTTNSLNELKLRFPEDAAYGEYIHAENYVNQGYRAFDCSGLMQWGFAQAGISIGRTTYSQINAGVEVQLSSVQPGDLLFSADLGHVGMYIGDNQWIESSYTGDYVRISNVPWSYVSRARRVLN
;
A
#
# COMPACT_ATOMS: atom_id res chain seq x y z
N ASN A 1 8.30 -12.83 7.97
CA ASN A 1 7.11 -13.33 8.70
C ASN A 1 7.51 -13.55 10.15
N GLU A 2 6.96 -12.78 11.07
CA GLU A 2 7.18 -12.96 12.49
C GLU A 2 5.92 -13.61 13.10
N ALA A 3 6.11 -14.60 13.95
CA ALA A 3 5.03 -15.21 14.70
C ALA A 3 4.56 -14.24 15.78
N VAL A 4 3.25 -14.11 15.93
CA VAL A 4 2.62 -13.31 16.98
C VAL A 4 1.70 -14.19 17.80
N GLU A 5 1.60 -13.90 19.11
CA GLU A 5 0.67 -14.58 19.99
C GLU A 5 -0.69 -13.87 19.94
N ILE A 6 -1.75 -14.60 19.58
CA ILE A 6 -3.12 -14.09 19.66
C ILE A 6 -3.57 -14.22 21.10
N VAL A 7 -3.91 -13.10 21.74
CA VAL A 7 -4.35 -13.02 23.14
C VAL A 7 -5.82 -12.65 23.30
N GLY A 8 -6.53 -12.40 22.21
CA GLY A 8 -7.96 -12.09 22.19
C GLY A 8 -8.50 -11.95 20.78
N GLU A 9 -9.82 -11.95 20.64
CA GLU A 9 -10.55 -11.76 19.40
C GLU A 9 -11.70 -10.77 19.63
N GLU A 10 -11.79 -9.74 18.79
CA GLU A 10 -12.85 -8.73 18.81
C GLU A 10 -13.41 -8.52 17.39
N GLY A 11 -14.49 -9.24 17.07
CA GLY A 11 -15.07 -9.27 15.73
C GLY A 11 -14.09 -9.82 14.71
N SER A 12 -13.73 -9.03 13.69
CA SER A 12 -12.74 -9.40 12.67
C SER A 12 -11.29 -9.06 13.07
N TRP A 13 -11.04 -8.71 14.32
CA TRP A 13 -9.73 -8.31 14.79
C TRP A 13 -9.19 -9.27 15.85
N TYR A 14 -7.91 -9.67 15.68
CA TYR A 14 -7.16 -10.38 16.69
C TYR A 14 -6.33 -9.40 17.50
N LYS A 15 -6.45 -9.49 18.83
CA LYS A 15 -5.54 -8.83 19.77
C LYS A 15 -4.29 -9.69 19.87
N ILE A 16 -3.13 -9.11 19.60
CA ILE A 16 -1.85 -9.81 19.56
C ILE A 16 -0.84 -9.20 20.52
N ASN A 17 0.05 -10.04 21.03
CA ASN A 17 1.28 -9.61 21.68
C ASN A 17 2.45 -9.69 20.70
N TYR A 18 3.16 -8.59 20.55
CA TYR A 18 4.33 -8.48 19.70
C TYR A 18 5.42 -7.63 20.37
N LYS A 19 6.61 -8.20 20.59
CA LYS A 19 7.78 -7.52 21.20
C LYS A 19 7.44 -6.72 22.47
N ASN A 20 6.72 -7.32 23.41
CA ASN A 20 6.23 -6.71 24.66
C ASN A 20 5.22 -5.56 24.49
N SER A 21 4.60 -5.44 23.33
CA SER A 21 3.51 -4.50 23.07
C SER A 21 2.27 -5.27 22.64
N THR A 22 1.10 -4.77 23.04
CA THR A 22 -0.19 -5.30 22.59
C THR A 22 -0.66 -4.47 21.40
N GLY A 23 -1.08 -5.15 20.33
CA GLY A 23 -1.64 -4.52 19.13
C GLY A 23 -2.86 -5.27 18.63
N TYR A 24 -3.47 -4.78 17.57
CA TYR A 24 -4.58 -5.43 16.88
C TYR A 24 -4.21 -5.67 15.43
N VAL A 25 -4.61 -6.82 14.88
CA VAL A 25 -4.45 -7.18 13.47
C VAL A 25 -5.76 -7.76 12.96
N HIS A 26 -6.16 -7.38 11.77
CA HIS A 26 -7.38 -7.90 11.16
C HIS A 26 -7.22 -9.38 10.81
N SER A 27 -8.30 -10.17 10.93
CA SER A 27 -8.32 -11.62 10.66
C SER A 27 -7.83 -11.98 9.26
N ASP A 28 -8.04 -11.11 8.27
CA ASP A 28 -7.59 -11.31 6.89
C ASP A 28 -6.06 -11.28 6.73
N TYR A 29 -5.33 -10.79 7.72
CA TYR A 29 -3.86 -10.66 7.70
C TYR A 29 -3.15 -11.68 8.61
N ILE A 30 -3.92 -12.54 9.29
CA ILE A 30 -3.39 -13.61 10.15
C ILE A 30 -3.91 -14.97 9.70
N GLN A 31 -3.01 -15.91 9.47
CA GLN A 31 -3.35 -17.32 9.37
C GLN A 31 -3.31 -17.95 10.75
N VAL A 32 -4.48 -18.29 11.30
CA VAL A 32 -4.58 -19.08 12.53
C VAL A 32 -4.32 -20.54 12.15
N GLY A 33 -3.21 -21.10 12.65
CA GLY A 33 -2.93 -22.52 12.45
C GLY A 33 -4.00 -23.37 13.12
N THR A 34 -4.67 -24.26 12.38
CA THR A 34 -5.56 -25.28 12.91
C THR A 34 -4.74 -26.39 13.59
N GLY A 35 -4.20 -26.11 14.78
CA GLY A 35 -3.77 -27.11 15.73
C GLY A 35 -4.99 -27.57 16.51
N GLY A 36 -5.37 -28.82 16.37
CA GLY A 36 -6.55 -29.39 17.03
C GLY A 36 -6.57 -29.13 18.51
N VAL A 37 -7.71 -28.68 19.02
CA VAL A 37 -7.98 -28.54 20.45
C VAL A 37 -8.06 -29.93 21.06
N SER A 38 -6.99 -30.35 21.70
CA SER A 38 -7.04 -31.43 22.68
C SER A 38 -7.11 -30.76 24.06
N ASN A 39 -8.19 -31.02 24.79
CA ASN A 39 -8.34 -30.60 26.18
C ASN A 39 -7.20 -31.17 27.04
N GLY A 40 -6.40 -30.31 27.63
CA GLY A 40 -5.47 -30.71 28.66
C GLY A 40 -4.20 -29.89 28.73
N ASN A 41 -4.15 -29.00 29.70
CA ASN A 41 -2.95 -28.41 30.30
C ASN A 41 -2.22 -27.30 29.48
N LEU A 42 -2.30 -26.10 30.01
CA LEU A 42 -1.53 -24.92 29.63
C LEU A 42 -0.02 -25.20 29.72
N SER A 43 0.60 -25.50 28.59
CA SER A 43 2.05 -25.39 28.41
C SER A 43 2.29 -24.68 27.10
N GLY A 44 2.98 -23.54 27.17
CA GLY A 44 3.20 -22.63 26.05
C GLY A 44 3.76 -23.32 24.80
N GLY A 45 2.93 -23.42 23.79
CA GLY A 45 3.32 -23.88 22.47
C GLY A 45 3.40 -22.69 21.51
N THR A 46 4.61 -22.22 21.23
CA THR A 46 4.89 -21.29 20.14
C THR A 46 4.59 -21.98 18.81
N THR A 47 3.47 -21.65 18.20
CA THR A 47 3.18 -22.11 16.83
C THR A 47 3.82 -21.14 15.87
N SER A 48 4.99 -21.50 15.37
CA SER A 48 5.65 -20.76 14.28
C SER A 48 4.94 -21.05 12.99
N VAL A 49 4.11 -20.15 12.50
CA VAL A 49 3.61 -20.20 11.11
C VAL A 49 4.64 -19.50 10.23
N SER A 50 5.60 -20.27 9.73
CA SER A 50 6.56 -19.86 8.71
C SER A 50 6.02 -20.25 7.34
N GLY A 51 5.06 -19.50 6.82
CA GLY A 51 4.64 -19.55 5.44
C GLY A 51 4.92 -18.21 4.78
N ALA A 52 5.80 -18.17 3.77
CA ALA A 52 5.84 -17.01 2.89
C ALA A 52 4.48 -16.91 2.19
N ILE A 53 3.85 -15.72 2.23
CA ILE A 53 2.64 -15.47 1.44
C ILE A 53 2.94 -15.71 -0.04
N SER A 54 2.02 -16.35 -0.75
CA SER A 54 2.18 -16.54 -2.20
C SER A 54 2.12 -15.20 -2.93
N ASN A 55 2.68 -15.13 -4.13
CA ASN A 55 2.63 -13.90 -4.94
C ASN A 55 1.21 -13.48 -5.26
N SER A 56 0.29 -14.43 -5.50
CA SER A 56 -1.13 -14.14 -5.71
C SER A 56 -1.81 -13.59 -4.47
N GLU A 57 -1.45 -14.06 -3.29
CA GLU A 57 -1.95 -13.57 -2.02
C GLU A 57 -1.40 -12.17 -1.71
N ALA A 58 -0.10 -11.95 -1.92
CA ALA A 58 0.52 -10.63 -1.79
C ALA A 58 -0.13 -9.62 -2.75
N TYR A 59 -0.37 -9.99 -4.02
CA TYR A 59 -1.09 -9.15 -4.98
C TYR A 59 -2.49 -8.77 -4.46
N ASN A 60 -3.25 -9.74 -3.96
CA ASN A 60 -4.60 -9.50 -3.47
C ASN A 60 -4.59 -8.53 -2.27
N ILE A 61 -3.65 -8.68 -1.33
CA ILE A 61 -3.49 -7.76 -0.20
C ILE A 61 -3.21 -6.35 -0.71
N VAL A 62 -2.21 -6.19 -1.59
CA VAL A 62 -1.81 -4.89 -2.14
C VAL A 62 -2.95 -4.25 -2.91
N PHE A 63 -3.56 -4.99 -3.84
CA PHE A 63 -4.62 -4.47 -4.70
C PHE A 63 -5.87 -4.08 -3.92
N ASN A 64 -6.35 -4.93 -3.00
CA ASN A 64 -7.54 -4.64 -2.21
C ASN A 64 -7.33 -3.42 -1.32
N ALA A 65 -6.16 -3.32 -0.67
CA ALA A 65 -5.84 -2.14 0.14
C ALA A 65 -5.86 -0.84 -0.69
N MET A 66 -5.24 -0.84 -1.88
CA MET A 66 -5.25 0.33 -2.77
C MET A 66 -6.66 0.62 -3.33
N LYS A 67 -7.41 -0.43 -3.68
CA LYS A 67 -8.77 -0.31 -4.22
C LYS A 67 -9.73 0.37 -3.23
N GLU A 68 -9.58 0.12 -1.94
CA GLU A 68 -10.34 0.79 -0.88
C GLU A 68 -10.04 2.31 -0.82
N GLN A 69 -8.93 2.76 -1.40
CA GLN A 69 -8.57 4.18 -1.44
C GLN A 69 -9.07 4.89 -2.70
N VAL A 70 -9.74 4.19 -3.63
CA VAL A 70 -10.30 4.82 -4.84
C VAL A 70 -11.27 5.93 -4.44
N GLY A 71 -11.06 7.13 -5.02
CA GLY A 71 -11.79 8.35 -4.67
C GLY A 71 -11.09 9.23 -3.63
N ALA A 72 -10.02 8.77 -2.97
CA ALA A 72 -9.20 9.64 -2.13
C ALA A 72 -8.49 10.69 -3.01
N PRO A 73 -8.43 11.97 -2.59
CA PRO A 73 -7.78 13.01 -3.37
C PRO A 73 -6.28 12.78 -3.47
N TYR A 74 -5.70 13.14 -4.63
CA TYR A 74 -4.26 13.24 -4.75
C TYR A 74 -3.72 14.29 -3.78
N VAL A 75 -2.64 13.95 -3.09
CA VAL A 75 -1.95 14.88 -2.17
C VAL A 75 -0.45 14.76 -2.37
N TRP A 76 0.18 15.81 -2.88
CA TRP A 76 1.62 15.86 -3.08
C TRP A 76 2.39 15.53 -1.79
N GLY A 77 3.33 14.60 -1.86
CA GLY A 77 4.11 14.14 -0.72
C GLY A 77 3.38 13.18 0.24
N GLY A 78 2.09 12.92 0.02
CA GLY A 78 1.29 11.98 0.83
C GLY A 78 1.72 10.53 0.64
N SER A 79 1.68 9.73 1.71
CA SER A 79 2.13 8.33 1.73
C SER A 79 1.28 7.41 2.60
N GLY A 80 0.00 7.74 2.78
CA GLY A 80 -0.97 6.91 3.48
C GLY A 80 -1.41 7.42 4.86
N GLU A 81 -0.90 8.54 5.32
CA GLU A 81 -1.42 9.24 6.49
C GLU A 81 -2.87 9.70 6.26
N TYR A 82 -3.68 9.75 7.33
CA TYR A 82 -5.00 10.35 7.22
C TYR A 82 -4.88 11.83 6.87
N LEU A 83 -5.68 12.28 5.90
CA LEU A 83 -5.74 13.68 5.45
C LEU A 83 -6.49 14.52 6.49
N THR A 84 -5.73 15.08 7.41
CA THR A 84 -6.20 15.99 8.46
C THR A 84 -5.63 17.38 8.24
N THR A 85 -6.18 18.38 8.91
CA THR A 85 -5.59 19.73 8.91
C THR A 85 -4.12 19.71 9.34
N ASN A 86 -3.77 18.89 10.34
CA ASN A 86 -2.39 18.80 10.83
C ASN A 86 -1.47 18.14 9.80
N SER A 87 -1.83 16.96 9.27
CA SER A 87 -1.01 16.25 8.28
C SER A 87 -0.81 17.08 7.01
N LEU A 88 -1.85 17.79 6.55
CA LEU A 88 -1.74 18.67 5.39
C LEU A 88 -0.80 19.85 5.66
N ASN A 89 -0.87 20.46 6.85
CA ASN A 89 0.06 21.53 7.23
C ASN A 89 1.51 21.02 7.32
N GLU A 90 1.74 19.82 7.84
CA GLU A 90 3.06 19.18 7.84
C GLU A 90 3.61 18.97 6.43
N LEU A 91 2.77 18.53 5.48
CA LEU A 91 3.16 18.39 4.07
C LEU A 91 3.50 19.76 3.46
N LYS A 92 2.70 20.79 3.67
CA LYS A 92 2.99 22.15 3.20
C LYS A 92 4.29 22.73 3.77
N LEU A 93 4.60 22.44 5.04
CA LEU A 93 5.89 22.83 5.65
C LEU A 93 7.08 22.05 5.09
N ARG A 94 6.87 20.78 4.72
CA ARG A 94 7.91 19.95 4.10
C ARG A 94 8.19 20.32 2.65
N PHE A 95 7.16 20.79 1.93
CA PHE A 95 7.20 21.15 0.52
C PHE A 95 6.67 22.58 0.30
N PRO A 96 7.39 23.60 0.79
CA PRO A 96 6.87 24.98 0.79
C PRO A 96 6.76 25.59 -0.62
N GLU A 97 7.60 25.18 -1.56
CA GLU A 97 7.53 25.64 -2.95
C GLU A 97 6.27 25.09 -3.65
N ASP A 98 6.00 23.78 -3.48
CA ASP A 98 4.81 23.15 -4.03
C ASP A 98 3.52 23.73 -3.39
N ALA A 99 3.57 24.04 -2.11
CA ALA A 99 2.47 24.72 -1.43
C ALA A 99 2.22 26.14 -2.02
N ALA A 100 3.27 26.86 -2.35
CA ALA A 100 3.17 28.19 -2.99
C ALA A 100 2.63 28.11 -4.42
N TYR A 101 2.89 26.99 -5.14
CA TYR A 101 2.32 26.72 -6.46
C TYR A 101 0.87 26.22 -6.42
N GLY A 102 0.32 25.94 -5.23
CA GLY A 102 -1.08 25.58 -5.06
C GLY A 102 -1.36 24.07 -5.13
N GLU A 103 -0.33 23.22 -5.02
CA GLU A 103 -0.45 21.75 -5.08
C GLU A 103 -1.42 21.16 -4.06
N TYR A 104 -1.73 21.90 -2.99
CA TYR A 104 -2.61 21.44 -1.92
C TYR A 104 -4.03 22.03 -1.95
N ILE A 105 -4.33 22.98 -2.85
CA ILE A 105 -5.65 23.67 -2.88
C ILE A 105 -6.80 22.68 -3.06
N HIS A 106 -6.62 21.67 -3.91
CA HIS A 106 -7.64 20.64 -4.10
C HIS A 106 -7.83 19.79 -2.82
N ALA A 107 -6.74 19.34 -2.22
CA ALA A 107 -6.74 18.49 -1.03
C ALA A 107 -7.37 19.19 0.20
N GLU A 108 -7.28 20.52 0.30
CA GLU A 108 -7.88 21.31 1.39
C GLU A 108 -9.39 21.06 1.53
N ASN A 109 -10.08 20.76 0.42
CA ASN A 109 -11.51 20.51 0.42
C ASN A 109 -11.89 19.15 1.03
N TYR A 110 -10.90 18.26 1.29
CA TYR A 110 -11.12 16.88 1.74
C TYR A 110 -10.55 16.59 3.12
N VAL A 111 -9.95 17.60 3.80
CA VAL A 111 -9.40 17.41 5.15
C VAL A 111 -10.47 16.99 6.15
N ASN A 112 -10.10 16.11 7.08
CA ASN A 112 -10.95 15.60 8.15
C ASN A 112 -12.22 14.85 7.68
N GLN A 113 -12.24 14.35 6.44
CA GLN A 113 -13.35 13.56 5.88
C GLN A 113 -13.07 12.04 5.86
N GLY A 114 -12.00 11.60 6.49
CA GLY A 114 -11.65 10.18 6.58
C GLY A 114 -10.77 9.66 5.44
N TYR A 115 -10.43 10.49 4.46
CA TYR A 115 -9.50 10.12 3.38
C TYR A 115 -8.06 9.99 3.87
N ARG A 116 -7.28 9.18 3.16
CA ARG A 116 -5.83 9.18 3.28
C ARG A 116 -5.20 10.08 2.22
N ALA A 117 -3.99 10.55 2.48
CA ALA A 117 -3.19 11.37 1.56
C ALA A 117 -2.23 10.47 0.76
N PHE A 118 -2.26 10.59 -0.57
CA PHE A 118 -1.36 9.86 -1.45
C PHE A 118 -0.89 10.71 -2.63
N ASP A 119 0.42 10.72 -2.90
CA ASP A 119 0.93 10.93 -4.25
C ASP A 119 1.07 9.59 -5.00
N CYS A 120 1.54 9.61 -6.25
CA CYS A 120 1.62 8.40 -7.07
C CYS A 120 2.49 7.30 -6.44
N SER A 121 3.71 7.63 -6.04
CA SER A 121 4.65 6.70 -5.43
C SER A 121 4.29 6.36 -3.97
N GLY A 122 3.64 7.28 -3.26
CA GLY A 122 3.14 7.06 -1.90
C GLY A 122 2.02 6.02 -1.84
N LEU A 123 1.10 6.02 -2.82
CA LEU A 123 0.08 4.98 -2.94
C LEU A 123 0.73 3.60 -3.16
N MET A 124 1.72 3.51 -4.05
CA MET A 124 2.46 2.27 -4.29
C MET A 124 3.18 1.81 -3.02
N GLN A 125 3.95 2.71 -2.38
CA GLN A 125 4.67 2.40 -1.14
C GLN A 125 3.73 1.86 -0.06
N TRP A 126 2.63 2.56 0.17
CA TRP A 126 1.66 2.21 1.20
C TRP A 126 0.97 0.87 0.88
N GLY A 127 0.55 0.66 -0.35
CA GLY A 127 -0.11 -0.58 -0.78
C GLY A 127 0.78 -1.80 -0.62
N PHE A 128 2.03 -1.76 -1.10
CA PHE A 128 2.98 -2.87 -0.94
C PHE A 128 3.36 -3.11 0.52
N ALA A 129 3.40 -2.06 1.35
CA ALA A 129 3.65 -2.20 2.79
C ALA A 129 2.55 -3.00 3.50
N GLN A 130 1.29 -3.03 3.00
CA GLN A 130 0.22 -3.86 3.57
C GLN A 130 0.55 -5.37 3.44
N ALA A 131 1.29 -5.76 2.40
CA ALA A 131 1.81 -7.12 2.24
C ALA A 131 3.21 -7.32 2.87
N GLY A 132 3.71 -6.35 3.66
CA GLY A 132 5.03 -6.41 4.30
C GLY A 132 6.19 -6.19 3.31
N ILE A 133 5.93 -5.63 2.13
CA ILE A 133 6.92 -5.44 1.07
C ILE A 133 7.36 -3.97 1.02
N SER A 134 8.66 -3.72 1.09
CA SER A 134 9.25 -2.39 0.99
C SER A 134 9.76 -2.13 -0.42
N ILE A 135 9.29 -1.06 -1.07
CA ILE A 135 9.69 -0.68 -2.43
C ILE A 135 10.33 0.72 -2.53
N GLY A 136 10.47 1.40 -1.38
CA GLY A 136 10.97 2.78 -1.34
C GLY A 136 9.86 3.83 -1.52
N ARG A 137 10.21 5.11 -1.25
CA ARG A 137 9.21 6.20 -1.19
C ARG A 137 8.94 6.87 -2.54
N THR A 138 9.94 7.04 -3.37
CA THR A 138 9.85 7.80 -4.60
C THR A 138 9.91 6.90 -5.83
N THR A 139 9.42 7.36 -6.96
CA THR A 139 9.57 6.67 -8.26
C THR A 139 11.02 6.31 -8.54
N TYR A 140 11.99 7.20 -8.19
CA TYR A 140 13.43 6.96 -8.35
C TYR A 140 13.97 5.82 -7.48
N SER A 141 13.37 5.52 -6.34
CA SER A 141 13.71 4.34 -5.54
C SER A 141 12.94 3.11 -6.01
N GLN A 142 11.67 3.26 -6.35
CA GLN A 142 10.79 2.18 -6.77
C GLN A 142 11.19 1.54 -8.10
N ILE A 143 11.80 2.32 -9.01
CA ILE A 143 12.32 1.81 -10.29
C ILE A 143 13.44 0.78 -10.09
N ASN A 144 14.02 0.69 -8.91
CA ASN A 144 15.06 -0.28 -8.55
C ASN A 144 14.50 -1.46 -7.73
N ALA A 145 13.20 -1.47 -7.41
CA ALA A 145 12.57 -2.59 -6.68
C ALA A 145 12.32 -3.78 -7.60
N GLY A 146 12.49 -5.00 -7.08
CA GLY A 146 12.25 -6.23 -7.83
C GLY A 146 13.10 -6.37 -9.09
N VAL A 147 12.52 -6.90 -10.15
CA VAL A 147 13.19 -7.12 -11.44
C VAL A 147 12.54 -6.31 -12.57
N GLU A 148 13.35 -5.93 -13.58
CA GLU A 148 12.83 -5.25 -14.77
C GLU A 148 12.04 -6.24 -15.65
N VAL A 149 10.91 -5.77 -16.18
CA VAL A 149 10.02 -6.55 -17.03
C VAL A 149 9.77 -5.79 -18.33
N GLN A 150 9.75 -6.51 -19.46
CA GLN A 150 9.36 -5.92 -20.71
C GLN A 150 7.86 -5.56 -20.71
N LEU A 151 7.48 -4.43 -21.30
CA LEU A 151 6.08 -3.99 -21.33
C LEU A 151 5.13 -4.99 -21.99
N SER A 152 5.61 -5.80 -22.92
CA SER A 152 4.85 -6.90 -23.53
C SER A 152 4.59 -8.10 -22.60
N SER A 153 5.24 -8.14 -21.43
CA SER A 153 5.20 -9.26 -20.47
C SER A 153 4.70 -8.85 -19.10
N VAL A 154 4.07 -7.67 -18.98
CA VAL A 154 3.53 -7.18 -17.71
C VAL A 154 2.39 -8.06 -17.21
N GLN A 155 2.30 -8.19 -15.91
CA GLN A 155 1.29 -8.97 -15.18
C GLN A 155 0.69 -8.12 -14.05
N PRO A 156 -0.52 -8.45 -13.57
CA PRO A 156 -1.09 -7.80 -12.41
C PRO A 156 -0.11 -7.78 -11.24
N GLY A 157 0.08 -6.59 -10.63
CA GLY A 157 1.05 -6.33 -9.58
C GLY A 157 2.37 -5.70 -10.05
N ASP A 158 2.62 -5.63 -11.37
CA ASP A 158 3.80 -4.93 -11.90
C ASP A 158 3.62 -3.41 -11.78
N LEU A 159 4.68 -2.72 -11.37
CA LEU A 159 4.74 -1.26 -11.34
C LEU A 159 5.09 -0.74 -12.74
N LEU A 160 4.33 0.23 -13.21
CA LEU A 160 4.50 0.89 -14.53
C LEU A 160 4.94 2.33 -14.32
N PHE A 161 5.99 2.75 -15.01
CA PHE A 161 6.61 4.07 -14.85
C PHE A 161 6.62 4.86 -16.16
N SER A 162 6.44 6.19 -16.04
CA SER A 162 6.73 7.13 -17.12
C SER A 162 8.23 7.21 -17.44
N ALA A 163 8.58 7.70 -18.62
CA ALA A 163 9.97 7.78 -19.10
C ALA A 163 10.87 8.65 -18.19
N ASP A 164 10.33 9.74 -17.70
CA ASP A 164 10.98 10.72 -16.84
C ASP A 164 10.94 10.34 -15.34
N LEU A 165 10.32 9.18 -15.00
CA LEU A 165 10.02 8.78 -13.64
C LEU A 165 9.14 9.78 -12.86
N GLY A 166 8.40 10.63 -13.56
CA GLY A 166 7.46 11.58 -12.96
C GLY A 166 6.21 10.92 -12.42
N HIS A 167 5.90 9.68 -12.85
CA HIS A 167 4.70 8.98 -12.45
C HIS A 167 4.88 7.47 -12.36
N VAL A 168 4.04 6.83 -11.51
CA VAL A 168 3.95 5.37 -11.33
C VAL A 168 2.52 4.95 -11.01
N GLY A 169 2.13 3.81 -11.54
CA GLY A 169 0.90 3.09 -11.19
C GLY A 169 1.14 1.59 -11.15
N MET A 170 0.23 0.82 -10.58
CA MET A 170 0.29 -0.65 -10.56
C MET A 170 -0.66 -1.23 -11.60
N TYR A 171 -0.14 -2.06 -12.51
CA TYR A 171 -0.93 -2.80 -13.48
C TYR A 171 -1.84 -3.81 -12.76
N ILE A 172 -3.11 -3.86 -13.14
CA ILE A 172 -4.11 -4.74 -12.50
C ILE A 172 -4.74 -5.74 -13.48
N GLY A 173 -4.26 -5.80 -14.74
CA GLY A 173 -4.83 -6.63 -15.79
C GLY A 173 -5.79 -5.84 -16.69
N ASP A 174 -6.26 -6.47 -17.76
CA ASP A 174 -7.27 -5.94 -18.67
C ASP A 174 -7.00 -4.51 -19.18
N ASN A 175 -5.72 -4.20 -19.45
CA ASN A 175 -5.29 -2.88 -19.88
C ASN A 175 -5.56 -1.76 -18.85
N GLN A 176 -5.70 -2.10 -17.57
CA GLN A 176 -5.97 -1.16 -16.50
C GLN A 176 -4.83 -1.10 -15.48
N TRP A 177 -4.72 0.03 -14.83
CA TRP A 177 -3.87 0.24 -13.67
C TRP A 177 -4.60 1.00 -12.56
N ILE A 178 -4.07 0.90 -11.33
CA ILE A 178 -4.48 1.72 -10.21
C ILE A 178 -3.40 2.75 -9.93
N GLU A 179 -3.79 3.99 -9.74
CA GLU A 179 -2.87 5.14 -9.61
C GLU A 179 -3.44 6.21 -8.68
N SER A 180 -2.57 7.01 -8.07
CA SER A 180 -2.88 8.35 -7.57
C SER A 180 -2.29 9.33 -8.57
N SER A 181 -3.14 10.02 -9.34
CA SER A 181 -2.74 10.57 -10.64
C SER A 181 -1.93 11.87 -10.53
N TYR A 182 -2.55 13.00 -10.22
CA TYR A 182 -1.93 14.32 -10.11
C TYR A 182 -2.81 15.27 -9.28
N THR A 183 -2.30 16.43 -8.95
CA THR A 183 -3.03 17.48 -8.20
C THR A 183 -4.33 17.85 -8.91
N GLY A 184 -5.43 17.81 -8.16
CA GLY A 184 -6.78 18.03 -8.68
C GLY A 184 -7.53 16.76 -9.10
N ASP A 185 -6.86 15.60 -9.06
CA ASP A 185 -7.44 14.30 -9.36
C ASP A 185 -7.45 13.39 -8.11
N TYR A 186 -7.76 12.12 -8.28
CA TYR A 186 -8.01 11.17 -7.21
C TYR A 186 -7.26 9.87 -7.45
N VAL A 187 -7.18 9.04 -6.40
CA VAL A 187 -6.86 7.62 -6.56
C VAL A 187 -7.94 6.97 -7.41
N ARG A 188 -7.52 6.32 -8.49
CA ARG A 188 -8.46 5.77 -9.47
C ARG A 188 -7.93 4.51 -10.16
N ILE A 189 -8.86 3.77 -10.79
CA ILE A 189 -8.56 2.76 -11.78
C ILE A 189 -8.86 3.36 -13.16
N SER A 190 -7.90 3.30 -14.06
CA SER A 190 -8.02 3.85 -15.42
C SER A 190 -7.31 2.96 -16.43
N ASN A 191 -7.52 3.21 -17.72
CA ASN A 191 -6.78 2.51 -18.76
C ASN A 191 -5.30 2.93 -18.73
N VAL A 192 -4.40 1.96 -18.91
CA VAL A 192 -2.96 2.25 -18.97
C VAL A 192 -2.65 3.12 -20.21
N PRO A 193 -2.04 4.30 -20.03
CA PRO A 193 -1.63 5.16 -21.15
C PRO A 193 -0.30 4.65 -21.74
N TRP A 194 -0.32 3.59 -22.54
CA TRP A 194 0.88 2.90 -23.03
C TRP A 194 1.86 3.80 -23.78
N SER A 195 1.40 4.88 -24.40
CA SER A 195 2.30 5.87 -25.02
C SER A 195 3.13 6.68 -24.01
N TYR A 196 2.70 6.71 -22.77
CA TYR A 196 3.34 7.41 -21.65
C TYR A 196 4.21 6.49 -20.79
N VAL A 197 3.82 5.20 -20.69
CA VAL A 197 4.55 4.18 -19.93
C VAL A 197 5.78 3.72 -20.72
N SER A 198 6.94 3.71 -20.09
CA SER A 198 8.21 3.31 -20.71
C SER A 198 8.94 2.18 -20.01
N ARG A 199 8.68 1.92 -18.74
CA ARG A 199 9.37 0.91 -17.93
C ARG A 199 8.40 0.18 -17.00
N ALA A 200 8.72 -1.07 -16.68
CA ALA A 200 7.98 -1.87 -15.73
C ALA A 200 8.89 -2.62 -14.75
N ARG A 201 8.41 -2.81 -13.51
CA ARG A 201 9.12 -3.55 -12.46
C ARG A 201 8.19 -4.57 -11.83
N ARG A 202 8.65 -5.81 -11.70
CA ARG A 202 7.97 -6.87 -10.97
C ARG A 202 8.58 -7.01 -9.59
N VAL A 203 7.78 -6.72 -8.58
CA VAL A 203 8.17 -6.82 -7.17
C VAL A 203 7.64 -8.10 -6.55
N LEU A 204 6.47 -8.54 -7.00
CA LEU A 204 5.82 -9.79 -6.57
C LEU A 204 6.37 -10.96 -7.41
N ASN A 205 7.35 -11.69 -6.85
CA ASN A 205 8.04 -12.82 -7.52
C ASN A 205 7.81 -14.12 -6.75
#